data_55bdd24b7fea0108f97d16c397e23ce2
#
_entry.id   55bdd24b7fea0108f97d16c397e23ce2
#
_cell.length_a   1.000
_cell.length_b   1.000
_cell.length_c   1.000
_cell.angle_alpha   90.00
_cell.angle_beta   90.00
_cell.angle_gamma   90.00
#
_symmetry.space_group_name_H-M   'P 1'
#
loop_
_entity.id
_entity.type
_entity.pdbx_description
1 polymer ?
#
loop_
_entity_poly.entity_id
_entity_poly.type
_entity_poly.pdbx_seq_one_letter_code
_entity_poly.pdbx_strand_id
1 'polypeptide(L)' 'LNQTFITPIEREDILSLCNAIDDVLDAMEETSAMFEMYSIEYTDEYMAEFVENIQKAVAEMKLAVGLLVDKKLSHMRI' A
#
# COMPACT_ATOMS: atom_id res chain seq x y z
N LEU A 1 15.70 15.19 -22.98
CA LEU A 1 16.55 14.70 -22.14
C LEU A 1 16.25 13.38 -21.61
N ASN A 2 17.07 12.49 -21.85
CA ASN A 2 16.83 11.14 -21.52
C ASN A 2 17.66 10.63 -20.42
N GLN A 3 17.58 11.25 -19.32
CA GLN A 3 18.38 10.87 -18.23
C GLN A 3 17.79 9.69 -17.57
N THR A 4 18.49 8.63 -17.65
CA THR A 4 17.97 7.41 -17.10
C THR A 4 18.77 6.89 -15.94
N PHE A 5 19.80 7.57 -15.52
CA PHE A 5 20.53 7.09 -14.36
C PHE A 5 19.84 7.51 -13.09
N ILE A 6 19.95 6.68 -12.07
CA ILE A 6 19.31 6.91 -10.80
C ILE A 6 20.35 7.30 -9.78
N THR A 7 20.21 8.47 -9.21
CA THR A 7 21.15 8.97 -8.21
C THR A 7 20.83 8.36 -6.85
N PRO A 8 21.77 8.38 -5.91
CA PRO A 8 21.51 7.90 -4.56
C PRO A 8 20.35 8.66 -3.89
N ILE A 9 20.19 9.93 -4.22
CA ILE A 9 19.09 10.72 -3.66
C ILE A 9 17.76 10.19 -4.14
N GLU A 10 17.67 9.89 -5.44
CA GLU A 10 16.44 9.34 -5.98
C GLU A 10 16.08 8.00 -5.37
N ARG A 11 17.10 7.21 -5.04
CA ARG A 11 16.89 5.93 -4.39
C ARG A 11 16.27 6.13 -3.01
N GLU A 12 16.79 7.06 -2.25
CA GLU A 12 16.24 7.37 -0.93
C GLU A 12 14.84 7.91 -1.03
N ASP A 13 14.58 8.74 -2.03
CA ASP A 13 13.25 9.30 -2.25
C ASP A 13 12.24 8.22 -2.61
N ILE A 14 12.64 7.26 -3.41
CA ILE A 14 11.76 6.15 -3.79
C ILE A 14 11.44 5.32 -2.55
N LEU A 15 12.43 5.02 -1.73
CA LEU A 15 12.19 4.25 -0.51
C LEU A 15 11.31 5.01 0.46
N SER A 16 11.53 6.31 0.60
CA SER A 16 10.70 7.13 1.45
C SER A 16 9.26 7.16 0.98
N LEU A 17 9.05 7.25 -0.32
CA LEU A 17 7.72 7.24 -0.89
C LEU A 17 7.04 5.90 -0.64
N CYS A 18 7.76 4.81 -0.85
CA CYS A 18 7.20 3.49 -0.61
C CYS A 18 6.83 3.28 0.85
N ASN A 19 7.65 3.78 1.77
CA ASN A 19 7.34 3.70 3.19
C ASN A 19 6.11 4.53 3.54
N ALA A 20 5.97 5.71 2.93
CA ALA A 20 4.80 6.55 3.16
C ALA A 20 3.54 5.87 2.66
N ILE A 21 3.61 5.25 1.50
CA ILE A 21 2.46 4.51 0.96
C ILE A 21 2.10 3.34 1.87
N ASP A 22 3.09 2.63 2.35
CA ASP A 22 2.87 1.51 3.26
C ASP A 22 2.17 1.96 4.54
N ASP A 23 2.59 3.10 5.09
CA ASP A 23 1.95 3.66 6.27
C ASP A 23 0.50 4.02 6.03
N VAL A 24 0.21 4.58 4.85
CA VAL A 24 -1.16 4.90 4.48
C VAL A 24 -2.00 3.63 4.36
N LEU A 25 -1.44 2.60 3.76
CA LEU A 25 -2.15 1.33 3.62
C LEU A 25 -2.40 0.68 4.97
N ASP A 26 -1.46 0.79 5.90
CA ASP A 26 -1.66 0.29 7.26
C ASP A 26 -2.79 1.03 7.96
N ALA A 27 -2.85 2.34 7.79
CA ALA A 27 -3.94 3.15 8.36
C ALA A 27 -5.29 2.74 7.77
N MET A 28 -5.32 2.45 6.48
CA MET A 28 -6.55 1.99 5.83
C MET A 28 -6.97 0.62 6.36
N GLU A 29 -6.02 -0.26 6.63
CA GLU A 29 -6.33 -1.56 7.23
C GLU A 29 -6.92 -1.41 8.62
N GLU A 30 -6.34 -0.56 9.44
CA GLU A 30 -6.87 -0.31 10.78
C GLU A 30 -8.28 0.24 10.73
N THR A 31 -8.50 1.20 9.84
CA THR A 31 -9.83 1.80 9.69
C THR A 31 -10.84 0.76 9.20
N SER A 32 -10.43 -0.08 8.26
CA SER A 32 -11.34 -1.11 7.74
C SER A 32 -11.71 -2.12 8.81
N ALA A 33 -10.78 -2.43 9.72
CA ALA A 33 -11.08 -3.34 10.84
C ALA A 33 -12.13 -2.75 11.77
N MET A 34 -12.07 -1.44 12.00
CA MET A 34 -13.07 -0.76 12.82
C MET A 34 -14.45 -0.81 12.16
N PHE A 35 -14.50 -0.58 10.86
CA PHE A 35 -15.77 -0.67 10.12
C PHE A 35 -16.29 -2.10 10.07
N GLU A 36 -15.39 -3.07 10.03
CA GLU A 36 -15.78 -4.47 10.06
C GLU A 36 -16.49 -4.81 11.37
N MET A 37 -15.95 -4.34 12.48
CA MET A 37 -16.59 -4.52 13.77
C MET A 37 -17.96 -3.86 13.82
N TYR A 38 -18.05 -2.67 13.25
CA TYR A 38 -19.32 -1.96 13.14
C TYR A 38 -20.34 -2.78 12.35
N SER A 39 -19.93 -3.33 11.22
CA SER A 39 -20.82 -4.09 10.35
C SER A 39 -21.33 -5.35 11.04
N ILE A 40 -20.50 -5.97 11.86
CA ILE A 40 -20.89 -7.15 12.62
C ILE A 40 -21.91 -6.77 13.71
N GLU A 41 -21.61 -5.69 14.42
CA GLU A 41 -22.48 -5.27 15.51
C GLU A 41 -23.86 -4.85 15.03
N TYR A 42 -23.93 -4.13 13.93
CA TYR A 42 -25.19 -3.59 13.41
C TYR A 42 -25.76 -4.39 12.23
N THR A 43 -25.12 -5.47 11.90
CA THR A 43 -25.56 -6.36 10.81
C THR A 43 -25.76 -5.60 9.50
N ASP A 44 -24.83 -4.74 9.19
CA ASP A 44 -24.89 -3.90 7.99
C ASP A 44 -24.18 -4.58 6.83
N GLU A 45 -24.94 -5.17 5.95
CA GLU A 45 -24.37 -5.91 4.82
C GLU A 45 -23.65 -5.02 3.82
N TYR A 46 -24.13 -3.79 3.65
CA TYR A 46 -23.47 -2.84 2.75
C TYR A 46 -22.10 -2.44 3.29
N MET A 47 -22.04 -2.22 4.58
CA MET A 47 -20.78 -1.87 5.22
C MET A 47 -19.81 -3.06 5.16
N ALA A 48 -20.31 -4.26 5.35
CA ALA A 48 -19.47 -5.45 5.28
C ALA A 48 -18.88 -5.62 3.89
N GLU A 49 -19.66 -5.39 2.85
CA GLU A 49 -19.21 -5.47 1.47
C GLU A 49 -18.19 -4.38 1.17
N PHE A 50 -18.43 -3.17 1.66
CA PHE A 50 -17.53 -2.04 1.50
C PHE A 50 -16.16 -2.36 2.12
N VAL A 51 -16.17 -2.89 3.34
CA VAL A 51 -14.95 -3.26 4.05
C VAL A 51 -14.19 -4.35 3.29
N GLU A 52 -14.90 -5.34 2.79
CA GLU A 52 -14.27 -6.41 2.02
C GLU A 52 -13.57 -5.85 0.79
N ASN A 53 -14.21 -4.93 0.09
CA ASN A 53 -13.61 -4.31 -1.08
C ASN A 53 -12.38 -3.49 -0.72
N ILE A 54 -12.43 -2.77 0.39
CA ILE A 54 -11.27 -2.00 0.85
C ILE A 54 -10.11 -2.93 1.20
N GLN A 55 -10.40 -4.00 1.91
CA GLN A 55 -9.36 -4.95 2.31
C GLN A 55 -8.69 -5.60 1.11
N LYS A 56 -9.46 -5.93 0.09
CA LYS A 56 -8.91 -6.47 -1.15
C LYS A 56 -8.03 -5.46 -1.85
N ALA A 57 -8.50 -4.23 -1.95
CA ALA A 57 -7.74 -3.17 -2.61
C ALA A 57 -6.42 -2.92 -1.89
N VAL A 58 -6.45 -2.87 -0.57
CA VAL A 58 -5.25 -2.64 0.23
C VAL A 58 -4.26 -3.79 0.03
N ALA A 59 -4.74 -5.03 0.03
CA ALA A 59 -3.88 -6.18 -0.17
C ALA A 59 -3.20 -6.15 -1.53
N GLU A 60 -3.94 -5.78 -2.57
CA GLU A 60 -3.38 -5.66 -3.91
C GLU A 60 -2.36 -4.53 -4.00
N MET A 61 -2.66 -3.41 -3.36
CA MET A 61 -1.75 -2.28 -3.35
C MET A 61 -0.46 -2.59 -2.59
N LYS A 62 -0.55 -3.29 -1.49
CA LYS A 62 0.62 -3.72 -0.73
C LYS A 62 1.48 -4.66 -1.55
N LEU A 63 0.87 -5.57 -2.25
CA LEU A 63 1.59 -6.49 -3.12
C LEU A 63 2.30 -5.73 -4.23
N ALA A 64 1.62 -4.78 -4.85
CA ALA A 64 2.20 -3.99 -5.92
C ALA A 64 3.38 -3.16 -5.44
N VAL A 65 3.25 -2.54 -4.27
CA VAL A 65 4.33 -1.75 -3.69
C VAL A 65 5.53 -2.64 -3.37
N GLY A 66 5.27 -3.81 -2.82
CA GLY A 66 6.33 -4.77 -2.52
C GLY A 66 7.10 -5.20 -3.76
N LEU A 67 6.38 -5.48 -4.84
CA LEU A 67 7.00 -5.86 -6.10
C LEU A 67 7.80 -4.70 -6.70
N LEU A 68 7.28 -3.49 -6.59
CA LEU A 68 7.96 -2.32 -7.12
C LEU A 68 9.27 -2.06 -6.37
N VAL A 69 9.23 -2.13 -5.06
CA VAL A 69 10.43 -1.95 -4.23
C VAL A 69 11.46 -3.00 -4.56
N ASP A 70 11.06 -4.24 -4.62
CA ASP A 70 11.97 -5.34 -4.91
C ASP A 70 12.62 -5.17 -6.27
N LYS A 71 11.84 -4.83 -7.27
CA LYS A 71 12.33 -4.63 -8.62
C LYS A 71 13.27 -3.46 -8.71
N LYS A 72 12.93 -2.34 -8.08
CA LYS A 72 13.78 -1.16 -8.09
C LYS A 72 15.10 -1.39 -7.38
N LEU A 73 15.06 -2.03 -6.22
CA LEU A 73 16.29 -2.31 -5.49
C LEU A 73 17.17 -3.29 -6.24
N SER A 74 16.57 -4.25 -6.91
CA SER A 74 17.30 -5.20 -7.71
C SER A 74 18.03 -4.52 -8.85
N HIS A 75 17.40 -3.53 -9.47
CA HIS A 75 18.03 -2.78 -10.56
C HIS A 75 19.14 -1.85 -10.06
N MET A 76 19.01 -1.33 -8.86
CA MET A 76 20.00 -0.42 -8.31
C MET A 76 21.19 -1.11 -7.69
N ARG A 77 21.09 -2.43 -7.53
CA ARG A 77 22.09 -3.12 -6.85
C ARG A 77 23.11 -3.62 -7.81
N ILE A 78 24.08 -2.99 -8.15
CA ILE A 78 25.05 -3.52 -9.08
C ILE A 78 26.46 -3.40 -8.56
#